data_6dc37f39e6d738b2bcd02b04fc9eb35a
#
_entry.id   6dc37f39e6d738b2bcd02b04fc9eb35a
#
_cell.length_a   1.000
_cell.length_b   1.000
_cell.length_c   1.000
_cell.angle_alpha   90.00
_cell.angle_beta   90.00
_cell.angle_gamma   90.00
#
_symmetry.space_group_name_H-M   'P 1'
#
loop_
_entity.id
_entity.type
_entity.pdbx_description
1 polymer ?
#
loop_
_entity_poly.entity_id
_entity_poly.type
_entity_poly.pdbx_seq_one_letter_code
_entity_poly.pdbx_strand_id
1 'polypeptide(L)'
;MKKIVRAKLHGITITGADLNYHGSITLDPEICEQAGILPMEFVDIWNKDSGARISTYVIYGEPGSRCCILNGAAARTCQRGDQVIICATEYIDTPQIYDIKPVVL
;
A
#
# COMPACT_ATOMS: atom_id res chain seq x y z
N MET A 1 -22.73 5.66 1.29
CA MET A 1 -21.28 5.94 1.36
C MET A 1 -20.60 5.50 0.07
N LYS A 2 -19.62 6.24 -0.36
CA LYS A 2 -18.82 5.87 -1.54
C LYS A 2 -17.39 5.64 -1.15
N LYS A 3 -16.75 4.64 -1.78
CA LYS A 3 -15.35 4.34 -1.61
C LYS A 3 -14.53 5.27 -2.51
N ILE A 4 -13.63 6.02 -1.90
CA ILE A 4 -12.82 6.99 -2.62
C ILE A 4 -11.34 6.74 -2.35
N VAL A 5 -10.49 7.26 -3.24
CA VAL A 5 -9.04 7.25 -3.06
C VAL A 5 -8.68 8.32 -2.02
N ARG A 6 -8.03 7.88 -0.93
CA ARG A 6 -7.53 8.78 0.10
C ARG A 6 -6.06 9.10 -0.10
N ALA A 7 -5.26 8.11 -0.48
CA ALA A 7 -3.83 8.30 -0.71
C ALA A 7 -3.32 7.29 -1.73
N LYS A 8 -2.29 7.67 -2.48
CA LYS A 8 -1.57 6.78 -3.39
C LYS A 8 -0.08 6.97 -3.20
N LEU A 9 0.61 5.84 -3.06
CA LEU A 9 2.07 5.79 -3.14
C LEU A 9 2.42 5.27 -4.53
N HIS A 10 2.91 6.15 -5.38
CA HIS A 10 3.10 5.86 -6.79
C HIS A 10 4.55 5.48 -7.09
N GLY A 11 4.76 4.32 -7.69
CA GLY A 11 6.09 3.90 -8.11
C GLY A 11 7.01 3.44 -6.96
N ILE A 12 6.44 2.75 -5.97
CA ILE A 12 7.22 2.17 -4.88
C ILE A 12 7.89 0.90 -5.37
N THR A 13 9.19 0.75 -5.04
CA THR A 13 9.95 -0.44 -5.43
C THR A 13 9.82 -1.53 -4.36
N ILE A 14 9.47 -2.73 -4.79
CA ILE A 14 9.44 -3.91 -3.91
C ILE A 14 10.87 -4.24 -3.49
N THR A 15 11.13 -4.28 -2.19
CA THR A 15 12.46 -4.58 -1.64
C THR A 15 12.62 -6.02 -1.20
N GLY A 16 11.53 -6.76 -1.06
CA GLY A 16 11.59 -8.17 -0.67
C GLY A 16 10.23 -8.84 -0.73
N ALA A 17 10.26 -10.17 -0.59
CA ALA A 17 9.05 -10.99 -0.55
C ALA A 17 9.32 -12.19 0.36
N ASP A 18 8.44 -12.47 1.31
CA ASP A 18 8.58 -13.55 2.27
C ASP A 18 7.32 -14.40 2.30
N LEU A 19 7.37 -15.56 1.64
CA LEU A 19 6.23 -16.49 1.55
C LEU A 19 5.85 -17.12 2.89
N ASN A 20 6.78 -17.20 3.81
CA ASN A 20 6.61 -17.92 5.07
C ASN A 20 6.21 -17.02 6.23
N TYR A 21 5.91 -15.76 5.95
CA TYR A 21 5.46 -14.81 6.95
C TYR A 21 3.94 -14.64 6.87
N HIS A 22 3.34 -14.01 7.88
CA HIS A 22 1.90 -13.69 7.86
C HIS A 22 1.58 -12.76 6.70
N GLY A 23 0.45 -13.01 6.01
CA GLY A 23 0.03 -12.20 4.87
C GLY A 23 -0.11 -10.73 5.24
N SER A 24 0.68 -9.86 4.58
CA SER A 24 0.70 -8.42 4.85
C SER A 24 1.64 -7.73 3.86
N ILE A 25 1.68 -6.41 3.92
CA ILE A 25 2.74 -5.63 3.28
C ILE A 25 3.49 -4.84 4.35
N THR A 26 4.81 -5.03 4.42
CA THR A 26 5.66 -4.26 5.34
C THR A 26 6.13 -3.01 4.63
N LEU A 27 5.80 -1.84 5.19
CA LEU A 27 6.16 -0.54 4.64
C LEU A 27 6.96 0.27 5.65
N ASP A 28 7.80 1.16 5.11
CA ASP A 28 8.49 2.16 5.92
C ASP A 28 7.46 3.10 6.54
N PRO A 29 7.43 3.23 7.88
CA PRO A 29 6.45 4.10 8.53
C PRO A 29 6.58 5.57 8.17
N GLU A 30 7.75 6.05 7.74
CA GLU A 30 7.92 7.45 7.37
C GLU A 30 7.05 7.82 6.17
N ILE A 31 7.00 6.98 5.13
CA ILE A 31 6.14 7.27 3.98
C ILE A 31 4.67 7.07 4.33
N CYS A 32 4.38 6.09 5.19
CA CYS A 32 3.01 5.87 5.66
C CYS A 32 2.47 7.06 6.42
N GLU A 33 3.29 7.68 7.26
CA GLU A 33 2.89 8.88 8.01
C GLU A 33 2.60 10.05 7.08
N GLN A 34 3.39 10.24 6.05
CA GLN A 34 3.15 11.29 5.06
C GLN A 34 1.82 11.08 4.31
N ALA A 35 1.45 9.84 4.06
CA ALA A 35 0.23 9.49 3.34
C ALA A 35 -0.98 9.33 4.25
N GLY A 36 -0.77 9.29 5.56
CA GLY A 36 -1.84 9.02 6.52
C GLY A 36 -2.27 7.56 6.55
N ILE A 37 -1.39 6.64 6.16
CA ILE A 37 -1.66 5.20 6.21
C ILE A 37 -1.27 4.67 7.58
N LEU A 38 -2.20 4.03 8.26
CA LEU A 38 -2.02 3.50 9.60
C LEU A 38 -1.66 2.01 9.58
N PRO A 39 -1.02 1.51 10.65
CA PRO A 39 -0.81 0.07 10.78
C PRO A 39 -2.14 -0.67 10.77
N MET A 40 -2.17 -1.85 10.18
CA MET A 40 -3.34 -2.71 10.05
C MET A 40 -4.41 -2.21 9.08
N GLU A 41 -4.18 -1.09 8.43
CA GLU A 41 -5.07 -0.57 7.40
C GLU A 41 -4.93 -1.41 6.13
N PHE A 42 -6.06 -1.77 5.51
CA PHE A 42 -6.03 -2.46 4.21
C PHE A 42 -5.72 -1.48 3.09
N VAL A 43 -4.87 -1.92 2.17
CA VAL A 43 -4.51 -1.16 0.97
C VAL A 43 -4.60 -2.06 -0.25
N ASP A 44 -4.83 -1.44 -1.41
CA ASP A 44 -4.72 -2.13 -2.69
C ASP A 44 -3.30 -1.96 -3.23
N ILE A 45 -2.77 -3.02 -3.82
CA ILE A 45 -1.42 -3.02 -4.39
C ILE A 45 -1.54 -3.41 -5.86
N TRP A 46 -1.09 -2.53 -6.73
CA TRP A 46 -1.15 -2.71 -8.18
C TRP A 46 0.28 -2.80 -8.71
N ASN A 47 0.67 -3.99 -9.15
CA ASN A 47 2.01 -4.22 -9.68
C ASN A 47 2.08 -3.76 -11.13
N LYS A 48 2.93 -2.78 -11.40
CA LYS A 48 3.08 -2.20 -12.74
C LYS A 48 3.77 -3.16 -13.71
N ASP A 49 4.60 -4.05 -13.20
CA ASP A 49 5.38 -4.98 -14.02
C ASP A 49 4.60 -6.24 -14.39
N SER A 50 3.80 -6.76 -13.48
CA SER A 50 3.04 -7.99 -13.71
C SER A 50 1.57 -7.77 -14.01
N GLY A 51 1.04 -6.62 -13.64
CA GLY A 51 -0.38 -6.33 -13.73
C GLY A 51 -1.21 -6.94 -12.60
N ALA A 52 -0.58 -7.59 -11.63
CA ALA A 52 -1.29 -8.19 -10.49
C ALA A 52 -1.93 -7.10 -9.62
N ARG A 53 -3.15 -7.36 -9.16
CA ARG A 53 -3.90 -6.45 -8.29
C ARG A 53 -4.37 -7.24 -7.09
N ILE A 54 -3.89 -6.86 -5.91
CA ILE A 54 -4.19 -7.55 -4.65
C ILE A 54 -4.54 -6.54 -3.58
N SER A 55 -5.07 -7.05 -2.48
CA SER A 55 -5.39 -6.25 -1.31
C SER A 55 -4.84 -6.98 -0.08
N THR A 56 -4.19 -6.22 0.80
CA THR A 56 -3.70 -6.75 2.07
C THR A 56 -3.53 -5.60 3.06
N TYR A 57 -3.18 -5.91 4.29
CA TYR A 57 -3.02 -4.88 5.32
C TYR A 57 -1.56 -4.53 5.57
N VAL A 58 -1.36 -3.34 6.10
CA VAL A 58 -0.03 -2.75 6.31
C VAL A 58 0.50 -3.10 7.70
N ILE A 59 1.78 -3.50 7.74
CA ILE A 59 2.56 -3.48 8.99
C ILE A 59 3.75 -2.55 8.77
N TYR A 60 4.19 -1.91 9.85
CA TYR A 60 5.32 -0.99 9.76
C TYR A 60 6.63 -1.75 9.92
N GLY A 61 7.57 -1.46 9.03
CA GLY A 61 8.94 -1.95 9.12
C GLY A 61 9.84 -0.95 9.80
N GLU A 62 11.13 -1.02 9.47
CA GLU A 62 12.14 -0.15 10.06
C GLU A 62 12.01 1.27 9.51
N PRO A 63 11.88 2.29 10.38
CA PRO A 63 11.82 3.68 9.92
C PRO A 63 13.06 4.08 9.13
N GLY A 64 12.86 4.72 7.99
CA GLY A 64 13.93 5.19 7.12
C GLY A 64 14.53 4.14 6.21
N SER A 65 14.07 2.88 6.31
CA SER A 65 14.61 1.78 5.49
C SER A 65 14.14 1.79 4.05
N ARG A 66 13.03 2.50 3.78
CA ARG A 66 12.32 2.47 2.50
C ARG A 66 11.86 1.06 2.12
N CYS A 67 11.60 0.22 3.11
CA CYS A 67 11.18 -1.15 2.85
C CYS A 67 9.78 -1.21 2.25
N CYS A 68 9.60 -2.16 1.36
CA CYS A 68 8.32 -2.56 0.80
C CYS A 68 8.39 -4.06 0.55
N ILE A 69 7.86 -4.83 1.49
CA ILE A 69 8.02 -6.28 1.50
C ILE A 69 6.65 -6.94 1.50
N LEU A 70 6.37 -7.76 0.51
CA LEU A 70 5.14 -8.55 0.45
C LEU A 70 5.34 -9.84 1.23
N ASN A 71 4.42 -10.11 2.14
CA ASN A 71 4.50 -11.25 3.05
C ASN A 71 3.37 -12.24 2.77
N GLY A 72 3.65 -13.52 3.00
CA GLY A 72 2.67 -14.58 2.85
C GLY A 72 2.27 -14.80 1.39
N ALA A 73 1.01 -15.10 1.15
CA ALA A 73 0.50 -15.38 -0.20
C ALA A 73 0.71 -14.21 -1.16
N ALA A 74 0.68 -12.98 -0.67
CA ALA A 74 0.91 -11.78 -1.48
C ALA A 74 2.31 -11.77 -2.10
N ALA A 75 3.28 -12.44 -1.48
CA ALA A 75 4.65 -12.53 -2.00
C ALA A 75 4.73 -13.25 -3.36
N ARG A 76 3.69 -13.99 -3.74
CA ARG A 76 3.63 -14.63 -5.06
C ARG A 76 3.33 -13.67 -6.19
N THR A 77 2.80 -12.50 -5.90
CA THR A 77 2.32 -11.54 -6.89
C THR A 77 3.33 -10.45 -7.20
N CYS A 78 4.38 -10.33 -6.41
CA CYS A 78 5.38 -9.28 -6.54
C CYS A 78 6.76 -9.85 -6.33
N GLN A 79 7.71 -9.43 -7.17
CA GLN A 79 9.11 -9.79 -7.03
C GLN A 79 9.91 -8.57 -6.58
N ARG A 80 11.03 -8.81 -5.92
CA ARG A 80 11.98 -7.76 -5.60
C ARG A 80 12.35 -6.99 -6.87
N GLY A 81 12.28 -5.68 -6.81
CA GLY A 81 12.57 -4.81 -7.94
C GLY A 81 11.34 -4.37 -8.73
N ASP A 82 10.20 -5.05 -8.54
CA ASP A 82 8.96 -4.62 -9.19
C ASP A 82 8.54 -3.24 -8.70
N GLN A 83 7.89 -2.48 -9.59
CA GLN A 83 7.29 -1.19 -9.25
C GLN A 83 5.81 -1.37 -8.99
N VAL A 84 5.34 -0.88 -7.85
CA VAL A 84 3.94 -0.98 -7.47
C VAL A 84 3.34 0.38 -7.16
N ILE A 85 2.01 0.44 -7.26
CA ILE A 85 1.21 1.56 -6.76
C ILE A 85 0.44 1.02 -5.57
N ILE A 86 0.51 1.74 -4.45
CA ILE A 86 -0.21 1.37 -3.23
C ILE A 86 -1.30 2.40 -3.01
N CYS A 87 -2.54 1.95 -2.94
CA CYS A 87 -3.70 2.83 -2.84
C CYS A 87 -4.43 2.58 -1.52
N ALA A 88 -4.58 3.64 -0.73
CA ALA A 88 -5.42 3.65 0.46
C ALA A 88 -6.75 4.29 0.11
N THR A 89 -7.83 3.68 0.57
CA THR A 89 -9.19 4.12 0.28
C THR A 89 -9.93 4.45 1.57
N GLU A 90 -11.05 5.15 1.43
CA GLU A 90 -11.90 5.53 2.55
C GLU A 90 -13.35 5.57 2.07
N TYR A 91 -14.28 5.26 2.95
CA TYR A 91 -15.71 5.38 2.68
C TYR A 91 -16.19 6.70 3.25
N ILE A 92 -16.79 7.55 2.40
CA ILE A 92 -17.31 8.84 2.81
C ILE A 92 -18.72 9.04 2.27
N ASP A 93 -19.44 9.98 2.86
CA ASP A 93 -20.75 10.37 2.35
C ASP A 93 -20.59 11.26 1.12
N THR A 94 -21.52 11.11 0.17
CA THR A 94 -21.43 11.78 -1.13
C THR A 94 -21.18 13.29 -1.05
N PRO A 95 -21.80 14.06 -0.14
CA PRO A 95 -21.53 15.49 -0.09
C PRO A 95 -20.09 15.86 0.24
N GLN A 96 -19.36 14.98 0.94
CA GLN A 96 -17.98 15.23 1.36
C GLN A 96 -16.97 15.05 0.24
N ILE A 97 -17.37 14.40 -0.87
CA ILE A 97 -16.42 14.05 -1.95
C ILE A 97 -15.79 15.28 -2.59
N TYR A 98 -16.48 16.40 -2.60
CA TYR A 98 -15.99 17.65 -3.20
C TYR A 98 -14.88 18.29 -2.37
N ASP A 99 -14.75 17.89 -1.10
CA ASP A 99 -13.76 18.45 -0.18
C ASP A 99 -12.52 17.54 -0.04
N ILE A 100 -12.56 16.36 -0.63
CA ILE A 100 -11.46 15.38 -0.52
C ILE A 100 -10.31 15.78 -1.43
N LYS A 101 -9.12 15.78 -0.85
CA LYS A 101 -7.87 15.98 -1.60
C LYS A 101 -6.97 14.77 -1.36
N PRO A 102 -6.91 13.83 -2.30
CA PRO A 102 -6.05 12.66 -2.16
C PRO A 102 -4.58 13.06 -2.01
N VAL A 103 -3.87 12.35 -1.14
CA VAL A 103 -2.42 12.49 -1.02
C VAL A 103 -1.78 11.56 -2.03
N VAL A 104 -0.99 12.11 -2.94
CA VAL A 104 -0.28 11.33 -3.96
C VAL A 104 1.21 11.57 -3.77
N LEU A 105 1.93 10.52 -3.46
CA LEU A 105 3.37 10.57 -3.20
C LEU A 105 4.17 9.79 -4.23
#